data_c90a1fa7962147e726e97694cd3322bb
#
_entry.id   c90a1fa7962147e726e97694cd3322bb
#
_cell.length_a   1.000
_cell.length_b   1.000
_cell.length_c   1.000
_cell.angle_alpha   90.00
_cell.angle_beta   90.00
_cell.angle_gamma   90.00
#
_symmetry.space_group_name_H-M   'P 1'
#
loop_
_entity.id
_entity.type
_entity.pdbx_description
1 polymer ?
#
loop_
_entity_poly.entity_id
_entity_poly.type
_entity_poly.pdbx_seq_one_letter_code
_entity_poly.pdbx_strand_id
1 'polypeptide(L)'
;RFRQMESGLPEEYQDEQELEKQRNIHDQLITKGMEVITDSYLDVPKFKCKDMNIPFVGKSLEGRNWIELVRDINESNYDLVVMGVLGLGAIKDSSIGTVTERVIRRIQTDTLIVKHIPDLHGDQEGSGKIVVAVDGSGHSFGGLKTGIEIAKLTGRPLEIISSFDPYFHYAMFNSLTGVLSKEASKVFKFEQQEKLHEDIIDKGLAKIYQAHLEISKNIAKEEGLDCTIRLLDGKVFEKVLQYAREERPHLLILGRIGVHSAPDMDIGGNTENLLRLVPCNVMLSSRVFKPKVDMVADESIEWTSEASERLQKIPGFVRPMATTAILRYALERGHSMITSGVITEACENILPAGAMQAMNMIGDK
;
A
#
# COMPACT_ATOMS: atom_id res chain seq x y z
N ARG A 1 18.82 -32.29 15.51
CA ARG A 1 19.44 -33.07 14.40
C ARG A 1 20.51 -34.05 14.87
N PHE A 2 21.28 -33.71 15.93
CA PHE A 2 22.28 -34.63 16.49
C PHE A 2 21.65 -35.98 16.83
N ARG A 3 20.53 -36.01 17.56
CA ARG A 3 19.79 -37.23 17.93
C ARG A 3 19.40 -38.13 16.75
N GLN A 4 19.25 -37.59 15.57
CA GLN A 4 18.93 -38.36 14.34
C GLN A 4 20.16 -39.06 13.72
N MET A 5 21.34 -38.70 14.17
CA MET A 5 22.62 -39.21 13.65
C MET A 5 23.38 -40.05 14.68
N GLU A 6 22.84 -40.23 15.89
CA GLU A 6 23.49 -40.96 16.99
C GLU A 6 23.80 -42.41 16.63
N SER A 7 22.98 -43.08 15.78
CA SER A 7 23.25 -44.44 15.30
C SER A 7 24.49 -44.54 14.40
N GLY A 8 24.99 -43.43 13.90
CA GLY A 8 26.22 -43.36 13.10
C GLY A 8 27.48 -43.08 13.89
N LEU A 9 27.38 -42.92 15.21
CA LEU A 9 28.53 -42.72 16.07
C LEU A 9 29.33 -44.02 16.23
N PRO A 10 30.68 -43.95 16.40
CA PRO A 10 31.48 -45.06 16.80
C PRO A 10 30.97 -45.72 18.09
N GLU A 11 31.16 -47.05 18.27
CA GLU A 11 30.65 -47.83 19.40
C GLU A 11 31.06 -47.24 20.75
N GLU A 12 32.23 -46.63 20.87
CA GLU A 12 32.76 -45.98 22.07
C GLU A 12 31.93 -44.80 22.55
N TYR A 13 31.07 -44.20 21.66
CA TYR A 13 30.18 -43.10 21.98
C TYR A 13 28.71 -43.48 22.08
N GLN A 14 28.38 -44.79 22.00
CA GLN A 14 27.00 -45.30 22.02
C GLN A 14 26.50 -45.67 23.42
N ASP A 15 27.36 -45.62 24.43
CA ASP A 15 26.95 -45.74 25.83
C ASP A 15 26.06 -44.57 26.24
N GLU A 16 24.99 -44.80 27.01
CA GLU A 16 23.98 -43.78 27.34
C GLU A 16 24.59 -42.59 28.08
N GLN A 17 25.55 -42.79 28.97
CA GLN A 17 26.20 -41.71 29.69
C GLN A 17 27.11 -40.88 28.76
N GLU A 18 27.81 -41.53 27.85
CA GLU A 18 28.64 -40.84 26.87
C GLU A 18 27.80 -40.13 25.81
N LEU A 19 26.68 -40.71 25.37
CA LEU A 19 25.72 -40.06 24.48
C LEU A 19 25.14 -38.79 25.10
N GLU A 20 24.73 -38.82 26.36
CA GLU A 20 24.23 -37.62 27.05
C GLU A 20 25.28 -36.52 27.17
N LYS A 21 26.51 -36.92 27.49
CA LYS A 21 27.64 -35.99 27.52
C LYS A 21 27.92 -35.37 26.13
N GLN A 22 27.92 -36.19 25.09
CA GLN A 22 28.11 -35.69 23.70
C GLN A 22 26.96 -34.78 23.26
N ARG A 23 25.71 -35.07 23.62
CA ARG A 23 24.55 -34.19 23.39
C ARG A 23 24.77 -32.81 24.05
N ASN A 24 25.18 -32.83 25.31
CA ASN A 24 25.41 -31.57 26.07
C ASN A 24 26.57 -30.77 25.49
N ILE A 25 27.67 -31.43 25.12
CA ILE A 25 28.82 -30.76 24.47
C ILE A 25 28.41 -30.17 23.13
N HIS A 26 27.69 -30.94 22.31
CA HIS A 26 27.22 -30.50 21.02
C HIS A 26 26.26 -29.28 21.13
N ASP A 27 25.29 -29.34 22.03
CA ASP A 27 24.32 -28.29 22.24
C ASP A 27 25.02 -27.00 22.76
N GLN A 28 25.97 -27.13 23.70
CA GLN A 28 26.77 -25.99 24.15
C GLN A 28 27.64 -25.40 23.05
N LEU A 29 28.27 -26.24 22.22
CA LEU A 29 29.08 -25.81 21.08
C LEU A 29 28.25 -25.02 20.05
N ILE A 30 27.07 -25.54 19.72
CA ILE A 30 26.15 -24.89 18.79
C ILE A 30 25.67 -23.55 19.36
N THR A 31 25.21 -23.53 20.64
CA THR A 31 24.72 -22.32 21.28
C THR A 31 25.81 -21.24 21.32
N LYS A 32 27.00 -21.56 21.84
CA LYS A 32 28.13 -20.63 21.88
C LYS A 32 28.60 -20.18 20.49
N GLY A 33 28.62 -21.10 19.52
CA GLY A 33 28.97 -20.80 18.14
C GLY A 33 27.96 -19.81 17.51
N MET A 34 26.68 -19.99 17.75
CA MET A 34 25.63 -19.09 17.27
C MET A 34 25.71 -17.72 17.96
N GLU A 35 26.00 -17.66 19.26
CA GLU A 35 26.24 -16.40 19.98
C GLU A 35 27.38 -15.62 19.36
N VAL A 36 28.54 -16.23 19.14
CA VAL A 36 29.71 -15.58 18.52
C VAL A 36 29.39 -15.06 17.12
N ILE A 37 28.66 -15.83 16.31
CA ILE A 37 28.23 -15.40 14.98
C ILE A 37 27.29 -14.21 15.07
N THR A 38 26.29 -14.26 15.97
CA THR A 38 25.33 -13.18 16.17
C THR A 38 26.02 -11.90 16.64
N ASP A 39 26.93 -12.01 17.61
CA ASP A 39 27.69 -10.87 18.09
C ASP A 39 28.54 -10.23 16.99
N SER A 40 29.19 -11.05 16.17
CA SER A 40 29.96 -10.54 15.03
C SER A 40 29.12 -9.76 14.02
N TYR A 41 27.86 -10.17 13.80
CA TYR A 41 26.93 -9.43 12.96
C TYR A 41 26.43 -8.15 13.62
N LEU A 42 26.18 -8.15 14.93
CA LEU A 42 25.75 -6.99 15.69
C LEU A 42 26.86 -5.94 15.87
N ASP A 43 28.12 -6.35 15.89
CA ASP A 43 29.25 -5.43 16.02
C ASP A 43 29.35 -4.46 14.82
N VAL A 44 29.03 -4.90 13.61
CA VAL A 44 29.09 -4.05 12.41
C VAL A 44 28.17 -2.82 12.53
N PRO A 45 26.86 -2.95 12.76
CA PRO A 45 25.98 -1.79 12.96
C PRO A 45 26.30 -1.01 14.24
N LYS A 46 26.73 -1.69 15.32
CA LYS A 46 27.14 -1.04 16.56
C LYS A 46 28.28 -0.03 16.35
N PHE A 47 29.33 -0.42 15.61
CA PHE A 47 30.42 0.50 15.28
C PHE A 47 29.95 1.66 14.41
N LYS A 48 29.15 1.40 13.38
CA LYS A 48 28.59 2.45 12.52
C LYS A 48 27.70 3.43 13.28
N CYS A 49 26.83 2.93 14.15
CA CYS A 49 25.97 3.77 14.99
C CYS A 49 26.80 4.63 15.96
N LYS A 50 27.88 4.07 16.53
CA LYS A 50 28.80 4.81 17.39
C LYS A 50 29.46 5.96 16.64
N ASP A 51 29.96 5.70 15.43
CA ASP A 51 30.61 6.74 14.60
C ASP A 51 29.64 7.85 14.20
N MET A 52 28.35 7.51 14.02
CA MET A 52 27.28 8.45 13.68
C MET A 52 26.59 9.05 14.90
N ASN A 53 27.00 8.70 16.11
CA ASN A 53 26.37 9.10 17.38
C ASN A 53 24.87 8.75 17.45
N ILE A 54 24.52 7.55 16.96
CA ILE A 54 23.15 7.01 16.98
C ILE A 54 23.06 5.97 18.10
N PRO A 55 22.03 6.02 18.98
CA PRO A 55 21.79 4.99 19.98
C PRO A 55 21.61 3.61 19.32
N PHE A 56 22.27 2.60 19.89
CA PHE A 56 22.20 1.23 19.39
C PHE A 56 21.88 0.24 20.51
N VAL A 57 20.91 -0.64 20.25
CA VAL A 57 20.57 -1.77 21.12
C VAL A 57 20.62 -3.04 20.28
N GLY A 58 21.55 -3.94 20.60
CA GLY A 58 21.63 -5.26 19.98
C GLY A 58 20.73 -6.26 20.72
N LYS A 59 19.99 -7.07 20.00
CA LYS A 59 19.19 -8.20 20.53
C LYS A 59 19.59 -9.47 19.83
N SER A 60 19.89 -10.52 20.57
CA SER A 60 20.02 -11.89 20.10
C SER A 60 18.80 -12.69 20.53
N LEU A 61 18.10 -13.31 19.60
CA LEU A 61 16.87 -14.06 19.85
C LEU A 61 17.12 -15.54 19.55
N GLU A 62 16.76 -16.41 20.50
CA GLU A 62 16.91 -17.84 20.36
C GLU A 62 15.59 -18.48 19.88
N GLY A 63 15.66 -19.28 18.80
CA GLY A 63 14.50 -19.97 18.24
C GLY A 63 14.49 -20.00 16.72
N ARG A 64 13.28 -20.17 16.14
CA ARG A 64 13.11 -20.07 14.68
C ARG A 64 13.12 -18.61 14.27
N ASN A 65 14.11 -18.20 13.47
CA ASN A 65 14.40 -16.83 13.09
C ASN A 65 13.15 -15.97 12.78
N TRP A 66 12.31 -16.37 11.83
CA TRP A 66 11.14 -15.59 11.45
C TRP A 66 10.05 -15.54 12.56
N ILE A 67 9.94 -16.58 13.41
CA ILE A 67 8.97 -16.59 14.53
C ILE A 67 9.39 -15.59 15.59
N GLU A 68 10.65 -15.64 15.97
CA GLU A 68 11.19 -14.76 17.01
C GLU A 68 11.19 -13.30 16.57
N LEU A 69 11.53 -13.03 15.30
CA LEU A 69 11.43 -11.70 14.73
C LEU A 69 10.00 -11.17 14.73
N VAL A 70 9.02 -11.97 14.30
CA VAL A 70 7.61 -11.57 14.34
C VAL A 70 7.14 -11.29 15.76
N ARG A 71 7.54 -12.12 16.73
CA ARG A 71 7.21 -11.94 18.14
C ARG A 71 7.79 -10.63 18.65
N ASP A 72 9.08 -10.43 18.50
CA ASP A 72 9.77 -9.22 18.97
C ASP A 72 9.18 -7.95 18.32
N ILE A 73 8.89 -7.98 17.02
CA ILE A 73 8.31 -6.83 16.30
C ILE A 73 6.90 -6.51 16.82
N ASN A 74 6.07 -7.52 17.05
CA ASN A 74 4.69 -7.31 17.51
C ASN A 74 4.59 -6.93 19.00
N GLU A 75 5.55 -7.35 19.81
CA GLU A 75 5.64 -6.99 21.24
C GLU A 75 6.34 -5.65 21.48
N SER A 76 7.17 -5.20 20.53
CA SER A 76 7.90 -3.93 20.61
C SER A 76 7.26 -2.92 19.65
N ASN A 77 6.94 -1.74 20.09
CA ASN A 77 6.33 -0.69 19.27
C ASN A 77 7.38 -0.01 18.36
N TYR A 78 7.90 -0.74 17.39
CA TYR A 78 8.82 -0.16 16.40
C TYR A 78 8.06 0.69 15.39
N ASP A 79 8.60 1.86 15.05
CA ASP A 79 8.05 2.75 14.02
C ASP A 79 8.35 2.23 12.61
N LEU A 80 9.49 1.56 12.44
CA LEU A 80 9.95 1.05 11.15
C LEU A 80 10.73 -0.26 11.33
N VAL A 81 10.44 -1.24 10.50
CA VAL A 81 11.23 -2.46 10.34
C VAL A 81 12.04 -2.37 9.04
N VAL A 82 13.34 -2.61 9.12
CA VAL A 82 14.22 -2.63 7.93
C VAL A 82 14.76 -4.04 7.73
N MET A 83 14.56 -4.60 6.56
CA MET A 83 15.00 -5.95 6.22
C MET A 83 15.69 -5.99 4.85
N GLY A 84 16.74 -6.80 4.74
CA GLY A 84 17.28 -7.15 3.43
C GLY A 84 16.30 -8.04 2.65
N VAL A 85 16.21 -7.84 1.34
CA VAL A 85 15.34 -8.67 0.49
C VAL A 85 15.78 -10.14 0.47
N LEU A 86 17.07 -10.42 0.57
CA LEU A 86 17.68 -11.75 0.56
C LEU A 86 18.58 -11.95 1.78
N GLY A 87 18.65 -13.18 2.28
CA GLY A 87 19.60 -13.59 3.32
C GLY A 87 20.77 -14.36 2.73
N LEU A 88 21.73 -14.75 3.60
CA LEU A 88 22.96 -15.46 3.22
C LEU A 88 22.72 -16.81 2.51
N GLY A 89 21.58 -17.46 2.75
CA GLY A 89 21.21 -18.72 2.10
C GLY A 89 20.47 -18.58 0.76
N ALA A 90 20.40 -17.36 0.20
CA ALA A 90 19.71 -17.13 -1.06
C ALA A 90 20.46 -17.77 -2.24
N ILE A 91 19.70 -18.38 -3.16
CA ILE A 91 20.21 -18.87 -4.43
C ILE A 91 20.07 -17.78 -5.50
N LYS A 92 20.79 -17.93 -6.63
CA LYS A 92 20.87 -16.93 -7.71
C LYS A 92 19.51 -16.43 -8.20
N ASP A 93 18.51 -17.30 -8.25
CA ASP A 93 17.18 -16.98 -8.79
C ASP A 93 16.16 -16.56 -7.70
N SER A 94 16.60 -16.37 -6.46
CA SER A 94 15.72 -15.92 -5.38
C SER A 94 15.34 -14.46 -5.56
N SER A 95 14.04 -14.16 -5.60
CA SER A 95 13.51 -12.80 -5.67
C SER A 95 13.26 -12.19 -4.29
N ILE A 96 12.98 -13.03 -3.29
CA ILE A 96 12.79 -12.65 -1.90
C ILE A 96 13.19 -13.79 -0.97
N GLY A 97 13.79 -13.49 0.15
CA GLY A 97 14.18 -14.46 1.18
C GLY A 97 13.00 -14.96 1.98
N THR A 98 13.02 -16.26 2.33
CA THR A 98 11.92 -16.88 3.08
C THR A 98 11.65 -16.26 4.46
N VAL A 99 12.68 -15.73 5.12
CA VAL A 99 12.52 -15.03 6.40
C VAL A 99 11.81 -13.70 6.17
N THR A 100 12.30 -12.90 5.24
CA THR A 100 11.71 -11.60 4.87
C THR A 100 10.24 -11.77 4.47
N GLU A 101 9.93 -12.71 3.57
CA GLU A 101 8.57 -12.98 3.14
C GLU A 101 7.65 -13.37 4.30
N ARG A 102 8.11 -14.25 5.20
CA ARG A 102 7.30 -14.71 6.35
C ARG A 102 7.07 -13.60 7.38
N VAL A 103 8.07 -12.76 7.60
CA VAL A 103 7.97 -11.64 8.56
C VAL A 103 7.00 -10.59 8.04
N ILE A 104 7.18 -10.09 6.81
CA ILE A 104 6.34 -9.02 6.25
C ILE A 104 4.86 -9.36 6.19
N ARG A 105 4.52 -10.66 6.06
CA ARG A 105 3.12 -11.12 6.06
C ARG A 105 2.47 -11.16 7.44
N ARG A 106 3.25 -11.06 8.53
CA ARG A 106 2.78 -11.27 9.91
C ARG A 106 2.94 -10.09 10.82
N ILE A 107 3.46 -8.98 10.29
CA ILE A 107 3.62 -7.73 11.04
C ILE A 107 2.77 -6.63 10.40
N GLN A 108 2.39 -5.65 11.21
CA GLN A 108 1.64 -4.47 10.77
C GLN A 108 2.47 -3.18 10.86
N THR A 109 3.76 -3.29 11.14
CA THR A 109 4.68 -2.17 11.17
C THR A 109 5.11 -1.79 9.76
N ASP A 110 5.28 -0.52 9.48
CA ASP A 110 5.86 -0.04 8.23
C ASP A 110 7.22 -0.72 8.01
N THR A 111 7.43 -1.23 6.80
CA THR A 111 8.58 -2.09 6.52
C THR A 111 9.33 -1.64 5.28
N LEU A 112 10.61 -1.31 5.45
CA LEU A 112 11.54 -1.01 4.36
C LEU A 112 12.29 -2.29 3.95
N ILE A 113 12.11 -2.71 2.71
CA ILE A 113 12.85 -3.82 2.11
C ILE A 113 14.00 -3.25 1.29
N VAL A 114 15.21 -3.48 1.79
CA VAL A 114 16.44 -3.05 1.13
C VAL A 114 16.86 -4.11 0.12
N LYS A 115 16.96 -3.71 -1.14
CA LYS A 115 17.43 -4.56 -2.22
C LYS A 115 18.90 -4.25 -2.50
N HIS A 116 19.75 -5.26 -2.45
CA HIS A 116 21.13 -5.12 -2.90
C HIS A 116 21.10 -5.15 -4.42
N ILE A 117 21.28 -3.99 -5.02
CA ILE A 117 21.44 -3.84 -6.46
C ILE A 117 22.92 -3.52 -6.67
N PRO A 118 23.70 -4.43 -7.28
CA PRO A 118 25.15 -4.24 -7.48
C PRO A 118 25.50 -2.89 -8.11
N ASP A 119 24.66 -2.38 -8.99
CA ASP A 119 24.85 -1.13 -9.72
C ASP A 119 24.44 0.14 -8.96
N LEU A 120 23.84 0.03 -7.77
CA LEU A 120 23.53 1.20 -6.95
C LEU A 120 24.74 1.80 -6.23
N HIS A 121 25.87 1.10 -6.21
CA HIS A 121 27.14 1.57 -5.68
C HIS A 121 28.15 1.95 -6.76
N GLY A 122 27.83 1.77 -8.03
CA GLY A 122 28.64 2.17 -9.20
C GLY A 122 27.84 3.08 -10.11
N ASP A 123 28.19 4.32 -10.19
CA ASP A 123 28.04 5.36 -11.23
C ASP A 123 26.78 5.42 -12.13
N GLN A 124 25.75 4.65 -11.93
CA GLN A 124 24.46 4.88 -12.57
C GLN A 124 23.49 5.51 -11.57
N GLU A 125 23.47 6.82 -11.56
CA GLU A 125 22.50 7.63 -10.86
C GLU A 125 21.08 7.23 -11.29
N GLY A 126 20.36 6.48 -10.45
CA GLY A 126 18.93 6.40 -10.54
C GLY A 126 18.33 7.80 -10.38
N SER A 127 17.04 7.98 -10.68
CA SER A 127 16.37 9.30 -10.61
C SER A 127 16.47 9.97 -9.22
N GLY A 128 16.95 9.25 -8.22
CA GLY A 128 17.04 9.73 -6.84
C GLY A 128 15.70 9.99 -6.17
N LYS A 129 14.60 9.86 -6.91
CA LYS A 129 13.24 10.17 -6.49
C LYS A 129 12.71 9.20 -5.43
N ILE A 130 11.84 9.71 -4.57
CA ILE A 130 10.91 8.91 -3.79
C ILE A 130 9.62 8.85 -4.60
N VAL A 131 9.13 7.64 -4.83
CA VAL A 131 7.91 7.39 -5.61
C VAL A 131 6.86 6.75 -4.72
N VAL A 132 5.65 7.26 -4.74
CA VAL A 132 4.50 6.69 -4.02
C VAL A 132 3.45 6.26 -5.01
N ALA A 133 3.04 4.99 -4.96
CA ALA A 133 1.92 4.50 -5.74
C ALA A 133 0.61 4.62 -4.95
N VAL A 134 -0.39 5.30 -5.54
CA VAL A 134 -1.70 5.52 -4.91
C VAL A 134 -2.82 4.91 -5.73
N ASP A 135 -3.81 4.33 -5.05
CA ASP A 135 -5.00 3.70 -5.63
C ASP A 135 -6.30 4.15 -4.97
N GLY A 136 -6.24 5.19 -4.12
CA GLY A 136 -7.38 5.70 -3.36
C GLY A 136 -7.62 4.97 -2.04
N SER A 137 -6.92 3.87 -1.73
CA SER A 137 -7.04 3.18 -0.45
C SER A 137 -6.43 3.99 0.70
N GLY A 138 -6.93 3.77 1.91
CA GLY A 138 -6.37 4.38 3.11
C GLY A 138 -4.89 4.02 3.35
N HIS A 139 -4.46 2.83 2.93
CA HIS A 139 -3.06 2.41 3.00
C HIS A 139 -2.18 3.14 1.99
N SER A 140 -2.67 3.39 0.77
CA SER A 140 -1.91 4.15 -0.22
C SER A 140 -1.74 5.62 0.18
N PHE A 141 -2.78 6.26 0.73
CA PHE A 141 -2.66 7.60 1.31
C PHE A 141 -1.82 7.61 2.59
N GLY A 142 -1.84 6.54 3.38
CA GLY A 142 -0.91 6.35 4.50
C GLY A 142 0.54 6.31 4.04
N GLY A 143 0.82 5.54 2.98
CA GLY A 143 2.12 5.50 2.32
C GLY A 143 2.55 6.85 1.76
N LEU A 144 1.61 7.64 1.23
CA LEU A 144 1.86 9.02 0.81
C LEU A 144 2.35 9.90 1.97
N LYS A 145 1.68 9.84 3.13
CA LYS A 145 2.12 10.60 4.32
C LYS A 145 3.56 10.25 4.71
N THR A 146 3.89 8.96 4.74
CA THR A 146 5.24 8.48 5.00
C THR A 146 6.22 8.95 3.90
N GLY A 147 5.82 8.92 2.62
CA GLY A 147 6.63 9.40 1.51
C GLY A 147 6.95 10.89 1.59
N ILE A 148 5.99 11.71 1.99
CA ILE A 148 6.17 13.16 2.22
C ILE A 148 7.18 13.39 3.34
N GLU A 149 7.05 12.67 4.46
CA GLU A 149 7.97 12.78 5.61
C GLU A 149 9.40 12.41 5.20
N ILE A 150 9.59 11.30 4.47
CA ILE A 150 10.92 10.86 4.00
C ILE A 150 11.49 11.86 2.98
N ALA A 151 10.67 12.39 2.06
CA ALA A 151 11.11 13.35 1.06
C ALA A 151 11.62 14.65 1.72
N LYS A 152 10.91 15.16 2.73
CA LYS A 152 11.33 16.32 3.52
C LYS A 152 12.63 16.06 4.27
N LEU A 153 12.76 14.91 4.93
CA LEU A 153 13.95 14.55 5.70
C LEU A 153 15.19 14.36 4.82
N THR A 154 15.03 13.86 3.63
CA THR A 154 16.15 13.53 2.72
C THR A 154 16.42 14.60 1.68
N GLY A 155 15.53 15.58 1.51
CA GLY A 155 15.59 16.58 0.44
C GLY A 155 15.40 15.99 -0.97
N ARG A 156 14.90 14.75 -1.09
CA ARG A 156 14.69 14.08 -2.37
C ARG A 156 13.36 14.48 -3.00
N PRO A 157 13.30 14.58 -4.33
CA PRO A 157 12.04 14.88 -5.02
C PRO A 157 11.04 13.75 -4.83
N LEU A 158 9.75 14.14 -4.65
CA LEU A 158 8.62 13.24 -4.53
C LEU A 158 7.86 13.18 -5.86
N GLU A 159 7.61 11.97 -6.36
CA GLU A 159 6.69 11.72 -7.47
C GLU A 159 5.59 10.76 -7.02
N ILE A 160 4.34 11.08 -7.33
CA ILE A 160 3.19 10.26 -6.99
C ILE A 160 2.65 9.66 -8.28
N ILE A 161 2.48 8.34 -8.30
CA ILE A 161 1.98 7.62 -9.46
C ILE A 161 0.67 6.91 -9.14
N SER A 162 -0.19 6.79 -10.13
CA SER A 162 -1.37 5.95 -10.10
C SER A 162 -1.51 5.22 -11.42
N SER A 163 -2.12 4.05 -11.42
CA SER A 163 -2.32 3.27 -12.65
C SER A 163 -3.75 2.77 -12.72
N PHE A 164 -4.37 2.89 -13.87
CA PHE A 164 -5.70 2.35 -14.17
C PHE A 164 -5.63 1.42 -15.37
N ASP A 165 -6.49 0.39 -15.38
CA ASP A 165 -6.55 -0.58 -16.47
C ASP A 165 -7.86 -0.39 -17.28
N PRO A 166 -7.83 0.34 -18.40
CA PRO A 166 -8.99 0.55 -19.25
C PRO A 166 -9.40 -0.72 -19.98
N TYR A 167 -8.44 -1.67 -20.17
CA TYR A 167 -8.69 -2.86 -20.99
C TYR A 167 -9.44 -3.96 -20.26
N PHE A 168 -9.47 -3.95 -18.93
CA PHE A 168 -10.17 -4.98 -18.16
C PHE A 168 -11.66 -5.00 -18.46
N HIS A 169 -12.31 -3.83 -18.42
CA HIS A 169 -13.73 -3.69 -18.75
C HIS A 169 -14.02 -4.00 -20.20
N TYR A 170 -13.17 -3.51 -21.11
CA TYR A 170 -13.28 -3.79 -22.54
C TYR A 170 -13.16 -5.29 -22.85
N ALA A 171 -12.19 -5.99 -22.27
CA ALA A 171 -12.02 -7.43 -22.45
C ALA A 171 -13.19 -8.25 -21.88
N MET A 172 -13.69 -7.87 -20.70
CA MET A 172 -14.89 -8.49 -20.10
C MET A 172 -16.12 -8.28 -20.95
N PHE A 173 -16.33 -7.06 -21.45
CA PHE A 173 -17.45 -6.70 -22.29
C PHE A 173 -17.42 -7.47 -23.63
N ASN A 174 -16.28 -7.50 -24.31
CA ASN A 174 -16.11 -8.27 -25.56
C ASN A 174 -16.28 -9.78 -25.36
N SER A 175 -15.86 -10.31 -24.21
CA SER A 175 -16.09 -11.73 -23.88
C SER A 175 -17.56 -12.05 -23.74
N LEU A 176 -18.37 -11.14 -23.19
CA LEU A 176 -19.81 -11.26 -23.09
C LEU A 176 -20.47 -11.18 -24.49
N THR A 177 -19.99 -10.30 -25.39
CA THR A 177 -20.52 -10.20 -26.76
C THR A 177 -20.33 -11.48 -27.55
N GLY A 178 -19.22 -12.17 -27.37
CA GLY A 178 -18.93 -13.44 -28.08
C GLY A 178 -19.82 -14.61 -27.66
N VAL A 179 -20.48 -14.52 -26.49
CA VAL A 179 -21.31 -15.58 -25.91
C VAL A 179 -22.82 -15.31 -26.10
N LEU A 180 -23.20 -14.05 -26.24
CA LEU A 180 -24.63 -13.67 -26.35
C LEU A 180 -25.17 -13.93 -27.75
N SER A 181 -26.40 -14.53 -27.84
CA SER A 181 -27.12 -14.65 -29.10
C SER A 181 -27.52 -13.27 -29.66
N LYS A 182 -27.76 -13.18 -30.98
CA LYS A 182 -28.19 -11.92 -31.62
C LYS A 182 -29.50 -11.36 -31.02
N GLU A 183 -30.38 -12.24 -30.54
CA GLU A 183 -31.63 -11.86 -29.89
C GLU A 183 -31.37 -11.28 -28.51
N ALA A 184 -30.47 -11.90 -27.71
CA ALA A 184 -30.09 -11.42 -26.42
C ALA A 184 -29.36 -10.06 -26.53
N SER A 185 -28.49 -9.88 -27.53
CA SER A 185 -27.80 -8.59 -27.79
C SER A 185 -28.79 -7.44 -28.06
N LYS A 186 -29.91 -7.69 -28.74
CA LYS A 186 -30.95 -6.68 -28.96
C LYS A 186 -31.73 -6.34 -27.69
N VAL A 187 -32.06 -7.34 -26.87
CA VAL A 187 -32.76 -7.14 -25.59
C VAL A 187 -31.95 -6.29 -24.65
N PHE A 188 -30.63 -6.51 -24.57
CA PHE A 188 -29.73 -5.75 -23.71
C PHE A 188 -29.22 -4.43 -24.33
N LYS A 189 -29.72 -4.04 -25.53
CA LYS A 189 -29.29 -2.81 -26.24
C LYS A 189 -27.76 -2.68 -26.32
N PHE A 190 -27.12 -3.76 -26.72
CA PHE A 190 -25.69 -3.98 -26.59
C PHE A 190 -24.85 -2.88 -27.28
N GLU A 191 -25.21 -2.45 -28.49
CA GLU A 191 -24.53 -1.37 -29.21
C GLU A 191 -24.58 -0.02 -28.44
N GLN A 192 -25.69 0.25 -27.74
CA GLN A 192 -25.79 1.46 -26.90
C GLN A 192 -24.91 1.35 -25.64
N GLN A 193 -24.83 0.15 -25.06
CA GLN A 193 -23.98 -0.10 -23.90
C GLN A 193 -22.50 -0.11 -24.28
N GLU A 194 -22.13 -0.61 -25.46
CA GLU A 194 -20.75 -0.56 -25.96
C GLU A 194 -20.26 0.88 -26.08
N LYS A 195 -21.05 1.74 -26.71
CA LYS A 195 -20.73 3.16 -26.82
C LYS A 195 -20.67 3.86 -25.45
N LEU A 196 -21.56 3.47 -24.52
CA LEU A 196 -21.56 3.98 -23.16
C LEU A 196 -20.28 3.54 -22.41
N HIS A 197 -19.83 2.29 -22.63
CA HIS A 197 -18.59 1.78 -22.04
C HIS A 197 -17.37 2.54 -22.56
N GLU A 198 -17.21 2.69 -23.88
CA GLU A 198 -16.08 3.41 -24.46
C GLU A 198 -16.05 4.89 -24.06
N ASP A 199 -17.20 5.58 -24.12
CA ASP A 199 -17.24 7.03 -23.89
C ASP A 199 -17.27 7.44 -22.41
N ILE A 200 -17.85 6.61 -21.53
CA ILE A 200 -18.11 7.01 -20.13
C ILE A 200 -17.29 6.20 -19.14
N ILE A 201 -17.20 4.88 -19.29
CA ILE A 201 -16.57 4.04 -18.27
C ILE A 201 -15.06 4.15 -18.35
N ASP A 202 -14.46 4.07 -19.52
CA ASP A 202 -13.00 4.15 -19.67
C ASP A 202 -12.47 5.55 -19.33
N LYS A 203 -13.17 6.60 -19.78
CA LYS A 203 -12.86 7.98 -19.41
C LYS A 203 -13.14 8.25 -17.92
N GLY A 204 -14.20 7.65 -17.37
CA GLY A 204 -14.56 7.76 -15.96
C GLY A 204 -13.54 7.12 -15.04
N LEU A 205 -13.01 5.94 -15.40
CA LEU A 205 -11.92 5.30 -14.65
C LEU A 205 -10.68 6.17 -14.61
N ALA A 206 -10.24 6.68 -15.75
CA ALA A 206 -9.09 7.58 -15.80
C ALA A 206 -9.29 8.81 -14.89
N LYS A 207 -10.50 9.42 -14.87
CA LYS A 207 -10.83 10.53 -13.99
C LYS A 207 -10.73 10.17 -12.50
N ILE A 208 -11.19 8.98 -12.10
CA ILE A 208 -11.11 8.53 -10.69
C ILE A 208 -9.65 8.45 -10.26
N TYR A 209 -8.79 7.82 -11.04
CA TYR A 209 -7.37 7.68 -10.70
C TYR A 209 -6.61 9.01 -10.81
N GLN A 210 -7.00 9.89 -11.74
CA GLN A 210 -6.50 11.25 -11.77
C GLN A 210 -6.91 12.04 -10.52
N ALA A 211 -8.14 11.89 -10.04
CA ALA A 211 -8.59 12.52 -8.80
C ALA A 211 -7.77 12.04 -7.60
N HIS A 212 -7.42 10.74 -7.51
CA HIS A 212 -6.51 10.26 -6.46
C HIS A 212 -5.15 10.95 -6.50
N LEU A 213 -4.62 11.23 -7.69
CA LEU A 213 -3.35 11.96 -7.86
C LEU A 213 -3.47 13.42 -7.44
N GLU A 214 -4.55 14.12 -7.81
CA GLU A 214 -4.76 15.53 -7.42
C GLU A 214 -4.99 15.66 -5.91
N ILE A 215 -5.78 14.76 -5.31
CA ILE A 215 -5.94 14.68 -3.85
C ILE A 215 -4.57 14.49 -3.19
N SER A 216 -3.74 13.59 -3.72
CA SER A 216 -2.41 13.32 -3.18
C SER A 216 -1.50 14.54 -3.28
N LYS A 217 -1.55 15.24 -4.40
CA LYS A 217 -0.80 16.49 -4.62
C LYS A 217 -1.24 17.60 -3.66
N ASN A 218 -2.56 17.73 -3.42
CA ASN A 218 -3.10 18.68 -2.47
C ASN A 218 -2.66 18.36 -1.03
N ILE A 219 -2.62 17.06 -0.64
CA ILE A 219 -2.07 16.63 0.65
C ILE A 219 -0.60 17.03 0.78
N ALA A 220 0.22 16.77 -0.25
CA ALA A 220 1.64 17.15 -0.23
C ALA A 220 1.82 18.66 -0.11
N LYS A 221 1.01 19.44 -0.84
CA LYS A 221 1.01 20.91 -0.80
C LYS A 221 0.59 21.45 0.57
N GLU A 222 -0.46 20.90 1.21
CA GLU A 222 -0.84 21.26 2.59
C GLU A 222 0.30 21.04 3.57
N GLU A 223 1.14 20.03 3.31
CA GLU A 223 2.35 19.74 4.09
C GLU A 223 3.57 20.57 3.70
N GLY A 224 3.45 21.49 2.73
CA GLY A 224 4.54 22.34 2.28
C GLY A 224 5.58 21.64 1.42
N LEU A 225 5.20 20.57 0.69
CA LEU A 225 6.07 19.86 -0.25
C LEU A 225 5.48 19.90 -1.66
N ASP A 226 6.28 20.38 -2.61
CA ASP A 226 5.94 20.25 -4.02
C ASP A 226 6.27 18.85 -4.52
N CYS A 227 5.40 18.31 -5.37
CA CYS A 227 5.56 16.99 -5.96
C CYS A 227 5.09 16.95 -7.41
N THR A 228 5.57 15.98 -8.15
CA THR A 228 5.05 15.63 -9.48
C THR A 228 4.05 14.48 -9.37
N ILE A 229 3.08 14.46 -10.29
CA ILE A 229 2.09 13.39 -10.38
C ILE A 229 2.14 12.77 -11.78
N ARG A 230 1.88 11.46 -11.88
CA ARG A 230 1.86 10.75 -13.17
C ARG A 230 0.79 9.66 -13.17
N LEU A 231 -0.13 9.73 -14.11
CA LEU A 231 -1.08 8.68 -14.39
C LEU A 231 -0.48 7.68 -15.39
N LEU A 232 -0.54 6.40 -15.05
CA LEU A 232 -0.08 5.30 -15.90
C LEU A 232 -1.29 4.58 -16.49
N ASP A 233 -1.22 4.25 -17.78
CA ASP A 233 -2.28 3.58 -18.53
C ASP A 233 -1.93 2.11 -18.75
N GLY A 234 -2.72 1.20 -18.20
CA GLY A 234 -2.62 -0.24 -18.32
C GLY A 234 -2.61 -0.98 -16.99
N LYS A 235 -2.34 -2.29 -17.04
CA LYS A 235 -2.33 -3.15 -15.84
C LYS A 235 -1.39 -2.64 -14.76
N VAL A 236 -1.91 -2.41 -13.58
CA VAL A 236 -1.19 -1.79 -12.44
C VAL A 236 0.19 -2.39 -12.21
N PHE A 237 0.26 -3.71 -12.08
CA PHE A 237 1.53 -4.41 -11.86
C PHE A 237 2.54 -4.16 -12.98
N GLU A 238 2.11 -4.30 -14.23
CA GLU A 238 2.97 -4.16 -15.40
C GLU A 238 3.51 -2.73 -15.54
N LYS A 239 2.63 -1.74 -15.43
CA LYS A 239 2.98 -0.33 -15.64
C LYS A 239 3.83 0.23 -14.52
N VAL A 240 3.55 -0.11 -13.27
CA VAL A 240 4.39 0.30 -12.13
C VAL A 240 5.75 -0.39 -12.19
N LEU A 241 5.82 -1.67 -12.59
CA LEU A 241 7.08 -2.38 -12.78
C LEU A 241 7.91 -1.78 -13.92
N GLN A 242 7.28 -1.49 -15.06
CA GLN A 242 7.92 -0.81 -16.19
C GLN A 242 8.47 0.54 -15.77
N TYR A 243 7.64 1.37 -15.13
CA TYR A 243 8.04 2.67 -14.59
C TYR A 243 9.25 2.56 -13.65
N ALA A 244 9.22 1.60 -12.70
CA ALA A 244 10.32 1.42 -11.75
C ALA A 244 11.63 0.97 -12.42
N ARG A 245 11.55 0.23 -13.53
CA ARG A 245 12.72 -0.18 -14.32
C ARG A 245 13.33 0.97 -15.13
N GLU A 246 12.48 1.84 -15.69
CA GLU A 246 12.89 2.99 -16.49
C GLU A 246 13.45 4.12 -15.61
N GLU A 247 12.71 4.51 -14.57
CA GLU A 247 13.06 5.67 -13.73
C GLU A 247 14.05 5.32 -12.60
N ARG A 248 14.16 4.05 -12.22
CA ARG A 248 15.03 3.56 -11.13
C ARG A 248 14.95 4.45 -9.87
N PRO A 249 13.77 4.56 -9.23
CA PRO A 249 13.63 5.41 -8.07
C PRO A 249 14.52 4.92 -6.92
N HIS A 250 14.90 5.84 -6.03
CA HIS A 250 15.61 5.50 -4.81
C HIS A 250 14.76 4.63 -3.89
N LEU A 251 13.46 4.95 -3.81
CA LEU A 251 12.48 4.27 -2.98
C LEU A 251 11.13 4.26 -3.67
N LEU A 252 10.49 3.09 -3.74
CA LEU A 252 9.09 2.93 -4.10
C LEU A 252 8.27 2.62 -2.85
N ILE A 253 7.27 3.42 -2.56
CA ILE A 253 6.35 3.24 -1.42
C ILE A 253 5.02 2.71 -1.93
N LEU A 254 4.58 1.62 -1.33
CA LEU A 254 3.33 0.93 -1.64
C LEU A 254 2.47 0.81 -0.39
N GLY A 255 1.17 1.01 -0.54
CA GLY A 255 0.23 0.58 0.48
C GLY A 255 0.26 -0.95 0.62
N ARG A 256 0.21 -1.46 1.85
CA ARG A 256 0.19 -2.91 2.10
C ARG A 256 -1.00 -3.58 1.45
N ILE A 257 -2.16 -2.95 1.51
CA ILE A 257 -3.45 -3.44 1.00
C ILE A 257 -4.05 -2.37 0.10
N GLY A 258 -4.48 -2.75 -1.09
CA GLY A 258 -5.12 -1.86 -2.06
C GLY A 258 -6.64 -1.80 -1.91
N VAL A 259 -7.28 -0.90 -2.68
CA VAL A 259 -8.72 -0.61 -2.61
C VAL A 259 -9.61 -1.82 -2.94
N HIS A 260 -9.14 -2.75 -3.78
CA HIS A 260 -9.89 -3.94 -4.20
C HIS A 260 -9.51 -5.22 -3.42
N SER A 261 -8.74 -5.10 -2.35
CA SER A 261 -8.32 -6.26 -1.57
C SER A 261 -9.42 -6.76 -0.64
N ALA A 262 -9.50 -8.07 -0.44
CA ALA A 262 -10.38 -8.65 0.57
C ALA A 262 -9.94 -8.22 1.99
N PRO A 263 -10.88 -8.10 2.94
CA PRO A 263 -10.60 -7.58 4.28
C PRO A 263 -9.59 -8.39 5.11
N ASP A 264 -9.44 -9.67 4.78
CA ASP A 264 -8.58 -10.64 5.48
C ASP A 264 -7.20 -10.83 4.82
N MET A 265 -6.89 -10.06 3.78
CA MET A 265 -5.59 -10.14 3.11
C MET A 265 -4.48 -9.50 3.94
N ASP A 266 -3.34 -10.16 3.97
CA ASP A 266 -2.11 -9.70 4.62
C ASP A 266 -1.34 -8.69 3.75
N ILE A 267 -1.27 -8.95 2.43
CA ILE A 267 -0.61 -8.09 1.42
C ILE A 267 -1.42 -8.18 0.12
N GLY A 268 -1.61 -7.04 -0.55
CA GLY A 268 -2.27 -6.98 -1.86
C GLY A 268 -1.42 -7.64 -2.96
N GLY A 269 -2.07 -8.32 -3.92
CA GLY A 269 -1.37 -9.07 -4.98
C GLY A 269 -0.43 -8.22 -5.84
N ASN A 270 -0.83 -6.99 -6.21
CA ASN A 270 0.06 -6.08 -6.94
C ASN A 270 1.27 -5.68 -6.09
N THR A 271 1.05 -5.39 -4.80
CA THR A 271 2.11 -5.05 -3.84
C THR A 271 3.10 -6.19 -3.69
N GLU A 272 2.62 -7.43 -3.55
CA GLU A 272 3.48 -8.62 -3.47
C GLU A 272 4.34 -8.81 -4.72
N ASN A 273 3.74 -8.72 -5.90
CA ASN A 273 4.45 -8.89 -7.17
C ASN A 273 5.48 -7.78 -7.39
N LEU A 274 5.13 -6.52 -7.11
CA LEU A 274 6.06 -5.40 -7.19
C LEU A 274 7.20 -5.55 -6.20
N LEU A 275 6.92 -5.93 -4.96
CA LEU A 275 7.94 -6.20 -3.95
C LEU A 275 8.98 -7.20 -4.44
N ARG A 276 8.59 -8.23 -5.18
CA ARG A 276 9.52 -9.25 -5.73
C ARG A 276 10.37 -8.72 -6.88
N LEU A 277 9.79 -7.93 -7.78
CA LEU A 277 10.33 -7.72 -9.13
C LEU A 277 10.88 -6.32 -9.42
N VAL A 278 10.52 -5.28 -8.64
CA VAL A 278 11.08 -3.93 -8.87
C VAL A 278 12.57 -3.88 -8.53
N PRO A 279 13.36 -3.14 -9.30
CA PRO A 279 14.82 -3.06 -9.11
C PRO A 279 15.25 -1.99 -8.08
N CYS A 280 14.36 -1.52 -7.22
CA CYS A 280 14.63 -0.49 -6.23
C CYS A 280 14.20 -0.90 -4.84
N ASN A 281 14.59 -0.15 -3.81
CA ASN A 281 14.09 -0.36 -2.45
C ASN A 281 12.57 -0.17 -2.41
N VAL A 282 11.91 -0.96 -1.59
CA VAL A 282 10.44 -0.92 -1.44
C VAL A 282 10.07 -0.71 0.01
N MET A 283 9.17 0.23 0.24
CA MET A 283 8.55 0.41 1.55
C MET A 283 7.09 -0.03 1.49
N LEU A 284 6.73 -0.92 2.39
CA LEU A 284 5.35 -1.34 2.63
C LEU A 284 4.78 -0.50 3.75
N SER A 285 3.84 0.37 3.46
CA SER A 285 3.14 1.15 4.48
C SER A 285 1.92 0.42 5.00
N SER A 286 1.86 0.27 6.31
CA SER A 286 0.71 -0.23 7.06
C SER A 286 -0.13 0.91 7.63
N ARG A 287 0.39 2.13 7.56
CA ARG A 287 -0.30 3.35 7.98
C ARG A 287 -1.59 3.52 7.19
N VAL A 288 -2.65 3.90 7.86
CA VAL A 288 -3.94 4.23 7.25
C VAL A 288 -4.19 5.72 7.39
N PHE A 289 -4.46 6.38 6.27
CA PHE A 289 -4.84 7.78 6.25
C PHE A 289 -6.07 7.95 5.35
N LYS A 290 -7.03 8.73 5.81
CA LYS A 290 -8.22 9.10 5.03
C LYS A 290 -8.16 10.60 4.78
N PRO A 291 -8.13 11.04 3.52
CA PRO A 291 -8.18 12.46 3.18
C PRO A 291 -9.45 13.12 3.72
N LYS A 292 -9.43 14.42 3.89
CA LYS A 292 -10.61 15.21 4.28
C LYS A 292 -11.71 15.06 3.22
N VAL A 293 -12.96 14.96 3.68
CA VAL A 293 -14.13 14.78 2.80
C VAL A 293 -14.22 15.89 1.75
N ASP A 294 -13.99 17.13 2.14
CA ASP A 294 -14.07 18.27 1.24
C ASP A 294 -13.02 18.16 0.11
N MET A 295 -11.79 17.79 0.45
CA MET A 295 -10.71 17.58 -0.54
C MET A 295 -11.05 16.46 -1.54
N VAL A 296 -11.60 15.34 -1.05
CA VAL A 296 -12.00 14.24 -1.92
C VAL A 296 -13.16 14.64 -2.81
N ALA A 297 -14.12 15.38 -2.26
CA ALA A 297 -15.29 15.83 -2.96
C ALA A 297 -14.97 16.83 -4.08
N ASP A 298 -14.08 17.79 -3.80
CA ASP A 298 -13.66 18.80 -4.78
C ASP A 298 -13.06 18.19 -6.04
N GLU A 299 -12.35 17.04 -5.90
CA GLU A 299 -11.67 16.37 -7.02
C GLU A 299 -12.50 15.24 -7.66
N SER A 300 -13.54 14.71 -6.97
CA SER A 300 -14.24 13.51 -7.43
C SER A 300 -15.74 13.66 -7.64
N ILE A 301 -16.35 14.76 -7.17
CA ILE A 301 -17.80 14.95 -7.22
C ILE A 301 -18.16 16.22 -8.01
N GLU A 302 -18.99 16.03 -9.02
CA GLU A 302 -19.58 17.13 -9.80
C GLU A 302 -21.01 17.44 -9.30
N TRP A 303 -21.39 18.70 -9.31
CA TRP A 303 -22.74 19.15 -8.97
C TRP A 303 -23.51 19.50 -10.27
N THR A 304 -24.75 19.01 -10.37
CA THR A 304 -25.63 19.50 -11.45
C THR A 304 -26.02 20.96 -11.19
N SER A 305 -26.35 21.69 -12.24
CA SER A 305 -26.78 23.10 -12.12
C SER A 305 -27.97 23.22 -11.18
N GLU A 306 -28.96 22.33 -11.29
CA GLU A 306 -30.15 22.25 -10.44
C GLU A 306 -29.79 22.01 -8.96
N ALA A 307 -28.86 21.08 -8.69
CA ALA A 307 -28.39 20.81 -7.33
C ALA A 307 -27.65 22.00 -6.73
N SER A 308 -26.82 22.68 -7.54
CA SER A 308 -26.09 23.89 -7.14
C SER A 308 -27.06 25.02 -6.80
N GLU A 309 -28.08 25.26 -7.61
CA GLU A 309 -29.11 26.25 -7.35
C GLU A 309 -29.89 25.93 -6.06
N ARG A 310 -30.21 24.65 -5.82
CA ARG A 310 -30.88 24.21 -4.60
C ARG A 310 -29.99 24.43 -3.38
N LEU A 311 -28.69 24.19 -3.47
CA LEU A 311 -27.72 24.45 -2.39
C LEU A 311 -27.64 25.95 -2.06
N GLN A 312 -27.71 26.83 -3.08
CA GLN A 312 -27.68 28.29 -2.89
C GLN A 312 -28.90 28.84 -2.10
N LYS A 313 -30.03 28.14 -2.12
CA LYS A 313 -31.22 28.50 -1.34
C LYS A 313 -31.06 28.24 0.16
N ILE A 314 -30.07 27.44 0.56
CA ILE A 314 -29.76 27.19 1.97
C ILE A 314 -29.14 28.45 2.59
N PRO A 315 -29.58 28.87 3.79
CA PRO A 315 -29.00 30.04 4.48
C PRO A 315 -27.49 29.94 4.62
N GLY A 316 -26.78 31.05 4.33
CA GLY A 316 -25.32 31.08 4.22
C GLY A 316 -24.56 30.54 5.45
N PHE A 317 -25.11 30.71 6.65
CA PHE A 317 -24.47 30.22 7.89
C PHE A 317 -24.59 28.71 8.10
N VAL A 318 -25.58 28.03 7.44
CA VAL A 318 -25.76 26.55 7.51
C VAL A 318 -25.16 25.87 6.30
N ARG A 319 -25.02 26.59 5.18
CA ARG A 319 -24.61 26.04 3.88
C ARG A 319 -23.32 25.21 3.95
N PRO A 320 -22.22 25.67 4.59
CA PRO A 320 -20.99 24.86 4.64
C PRO A 320 -21.21 23.49 5.30
N MET A 321 -21.97 23.47 6.41
CA MET A 321 -22.28 22.23 7.12
C MET A 321 -23.17 21.31 6.29
N ALA A 322 -24.18 21.86 5.61
CA ALA A 322 -25.05 21.11 4.71
C ALA A 322 -24.25 20.54 3.51
N THR A 323 -23.38 21.34 2.91
CA THR A 323 -22.49 20.90 1.82
C THR A 323 -21.65 19.70 2.26
N THR A 324 -20.92 19.80 3.38
CA THR A 324 -20.10 18.71 3.90
C THR A 324 -20.92 17.46 4.18
N ALA A 325 -22.13 17.61 4.71
CA ALA A 325 -23.02 16.47 5.00
C ALA A 325 -23.51 15.77 3.72
N ILE A 326 -23.92 16.53 2.70
CA ILE A 326 -24.33 16.02 1.39
C ILE A 326 -23.16 15.33 0.68
N LEU A 327 -21.98 15.93 0.69
CA LEU A 327 -20.77 15.38 0.10
C LEU A 327 -20.36 14.06 0.76
N ARG A 328 -20.41 14.00 2.09
CA ARG A 328 -20.15 12.77 2.84
C ARG A 328 -21.12 11.67 2.46
N TYR A 329 -22.41 11.97 2.42
CA TYR A 329 -23.44 11.03 2.00
C TYR A 329 -23.19 10.51 0.59
N ALA A 330 -22.89 11.42 -0.35
CA ALA A 330 -22.58 11.06 -1.73
C ALA A 330 -21.35 10.15 -1.84
N LEU A 331 -20.27 10.44 -1.12
CA LEU A 331 -19.06 9.62 -1.10
C LEU A 331 -19.34 8.23 -0.49
N GLU A 332 -20.07 8.15 0.63
CA GLU A 332 -20.39 6.87 1.28
C GLU A 332 -21.28 5.97 0.41
N ARG A 333 -22.07 6.57 -0.50
CA ARG A 333 -22.95 5.85 -1.45
C ARG A 333 -22.32 5.67 -2.82
N GLY A 334 -21.11 6.19 -3.06
CA GLY A 334 -20.40 6.06 -4.34
C GLY A 334 -20.95 6.93 -5.46
N HIS A 335 -21.65 8.03 -5.15
CA HIS A 335 -22.10 9.00 -6.14
C HIS A 335 -20.93 9.88 -6.59
N SER A 336 -20.70 9.97 -7.89
CA SER A 336 -19.76 10.92 -8.50
C SER A 336 -20.45 12.21 -8.98
N MET A 337 -21.78 12.28 -8.86
CA MET A 337 -22.58 13.45 -9.25
C MET A 337 -23.67 13.69 -8.23
N ILE A 338 -23.77 14.91 -7.74
CA ILE A 338 -24.85 15.36 -6.88
C ILE A 338 -25.96 15.96 -7.72
N THR A 339 -27.11 15.27 -7.72
CA THR A 339 -28.37 15.73 -8.30
C THR A 339 -29.31 16.23 -7.21
N SER A 340 -30.40 16.90 -7.60
CA SER A 340 -31.48 17.24 -6.66
C SER A 340 -32.04 16.02 -5.91
N GLY A 341 -32.05 14.84 -6.54
CA GLY A 341 -32.43 13.57 -5.91
C GLY A 341 -31.47 13.17 -4.79
N VAL A 342 -30.16 13.19 -5.05
CA VAL A 342 -29.12 12.89 -4.05
C VAL A 342 -29.19 13.84 -2.86
N ILE A 343 -29.46 15.14 -3.09
CA ILE A 343 -29.68 16.10 -1.99
C ILE A 343 -30.89 15.68 -1.14
N THR A 344 -31.99 15.28 -1.79
CA THR A 344 -33.19 14.83 -1.06
C THR A 344 -32.90 13.62 -0.20
N GLU A 345 -32.27 12.57 -0.77
CA GLU A 345 -31.90 11.36 -0.06
C GLU A 345 -30.92 11.65 1.10
N ALA A 346 -29.95 12.53 0.90
CA ALA A 346 -29.04 12.95 1.95
C ALA A 346 -29.78 13.65 3.10
N CYS A 347 -30.72 14.55 2.78
CA CYS A 347 -31.54 15.21 3.77
C CYS A 347 -32.40 14.22 4.57
N GLU A 348 -33.03 13.25 3.91
CA GLU A 348 -33.86 12.22 4.55
C GLU A 348 -33.06 11.32 5.50
N ASN A 349 -31.81 11.02 5.17
CA ASN A 349 -30.97 10.12 5.97
C ASN A 349 -30.16 10.83 7.07
N ILE A 350 -29.88 12.13 6.95
CA ILE A 350 -29.01 12.87 7.87
C ILE A 350 -29.80 13.72 8.86
N LEU A 351 -30.98 14.25 8.45
CA LEU A 351 -31.75 15.16 9.27
C LEU A 351 -32.80 14.42 10.13
N PRO A 352 -32.90 14.74 11.45
CA PRO A 352 -34.03 14.32 12.23
C PRO A 352 -35.34 14.83 11.61
N ALA A 353 -36.40 14.05 11.70
CA ALA A 353 -37.70 14.32 11.08
C ALA A 353 -38.28 15.75 11.28
N GLY A 354 -37.87 16.43 12.35
CA GLY A 354 -38.28 17.82 12.63
C GLY A 354 -37.53 18.91 11.84
N ALA A 355 -36.31 18.62 11.35
CA ALA A 355 -35.54 19.60 10.60
C ALA A 355 -35.93 19.65 9.11
N MET A 356 -36.52 18.57 8.59
CA MET A 356 -37.06 18.51 7.22
C MET A 356 -38.27 19.44 7.04
N GLN A 357 -39.16 19.54 8.03
CA GLN A 357 -40.28 20.45 7.94
C GLN A 357 -39.87 21.92 7.87
N ALA A 358 -38.79 22.28 8.58
CA ALA A 358 -38.25 23.66 8.53
C ALA A 358 -37.60 23.99 7.16
N MET A 359 -36.96 23.02 6.50
CA MET A 359 -36.34 23.22 5.17
C MET A 359 -37.39 23.28 4.04
N ASN A 360 -38.44 22.47 4.10
CA ASN A 360 -39.54 22.51 3.13
C ASN A 360 -40.39 23.78 3.24
N MET A 361 -40.50 24.38 4.43
CA MET A 361 -41.21 25.66 4.61
C MET A 361 -40.43 26.88 4.05
N ILE A 362 -39.13 26.75 3.80
CA ILE A 362 -38.26 27.81 3.21
C ILE A 362 -38.21 27.73 1.68
N GLY A 363 -38.55 26.56 1.08
CA GLY A 363 -38.51 26.32 -0.38
C GLY A 363 -39.75 26.75 -1.16
N ASP A 364 -40.87 27.10 -0.45
CA ASP A 364 -42.15 27.50 -1.08
C ASP A 364 -42.46 28.99 -0.95
N LYS A 365 -41.45 29.85 -0.82
CA LYS A 365 -41.61 31.30 -0.85
C LYS A 365 -40.70 31.94 -1.91
#